data_2ebb2b6b51c1181664310570dc538b83
#
_entry.id   2ebb2b6b51c1181664310570dc538b83
#
_cell.length_a   1.000
_cell.length_b   1.000
_cell.length_c   1.000
_cell.angle_alpha   90.00
_cell.angle_beta   90.00
_cell.angle_gamma   90.00
#
_symmetry.space_group_name_H-M   'P 1'
#
loop_
_entity.id
_entity.type
_entity.pdbx_description
1 polymer ?
#
loop_
_entity_poly.entity_id
_entity_poly.type
_entity_poly.pdbx_seq_one_letter_code
_entity_poly.pdbx_strand_id
1 'polypeptide(L)'
;LSAVDNIALIPLYQRHFGADKSVQQAQAMLDQLGHAEIALLRDPDMTPSQRFVTKLARALILKRPRLVIDRPGAMLYDVPYPVFIRQLAAQAGMTGTWEIFDFSWNQALYQA
;
A
#
# COMPACT_ATOMS: atom_id res chain seq x y z
N LEU A 1 -2.07 14.87 7.60
CA LEU A 1 -3.21 14.04 7.22
C LEU A 1 -3.10 12.65 7.82
N SER A 2 -4.23 12.05 8.19
CA SER A 2 -4.29 10.64 8.55
C SER A 2 -4.05 9.76 7.32
N ALA A 3 -3.81 8.45 7.55
CA ALA A 3 -3.64 7.50 6.44
C ALA A 3 -4.85 7.52 5.51
N VAL A 4 -6.07 7.43 6.06
CA VAL A 4 -7.29 7.40 5.25
C VAL A 4 -7.46 8.68 4.45
N ASP A 5 -7.16 9.85 5.02
CA ASP A 5 -7.26 11.12 4.31
C ASP A 5 -6.22 11.23 3.20
N ASN A 6 -5.01 10.74 3.45
CA ASN A 6 -3.93 10.72 2.47
C ASN A 6 -4.30 9.87 1.26
N ILE A 7 -4.85 8.67 1.50
CA ILE A 7 -5.31 7.79 0.44
C ILE A 7 -6.49 8.42 -0.32
N ALA A 8 -7.41 9.07 0.39
CA ALA A 8 -8.60 9.70 -0.18
C ALA A 8 -8.29 10.82 -1.16
N LEU A 9 -7.10 11.41 -1.09
CA LEU A 9 -6.68 12.44 -2.05
C LEU A 9 -6.71 11.92 -3.50
N ILE A 10 -6.45 10.64 -3.71
CA ILE A 10 -6.41 10.07 -5.05
C ILE A 10 -7.80 10.08 -5.71
N PRO A 11 -8.85 9.46 -5.15
CA PRO A 11 -10.16 9.55 -5.78
C PRO A 11 -10.73 10.97 -5.80
N LEU A 12 -10.39 11.79 -4.82
CA LEU A 12 -10.85 13.17 -4.76
C LEU A 12 -10.33 14.00 -5.95
N TYR A 13 -9.04 13.92 -6.23
CA TYR A 13 -8.41 14.73 -7.27
C TYR A 13 -8.33 14.05 -8.63
N GLN A 14 -8.18 12.72 -8.67
CA GLN A 14 -8.01 11.99 -9.93
C GLN A 14 -9.34 11.56 -10.56
N ARG A 15 -10.38 11.37 -9.75
CA ARG A 15 -11.68 10.89 -10.22
C ARG A 15 -12.81 11.86 -9.94
N HIS A 16 -12.53 13.00 -9.33
CA HIS A 16 -13.50 14.04 -9.00
C HIS A 16 -14.65 13.54 -8.12
N PHE A 17 -14.37 12.57 -7.25
CA PHE A 17 -15.37 12.11 -6.28
C PHE A 17 -15.53 13.14 -5.16
N GLY A 18 -16.71 13.17 -4.54
CA GLY A 18 -16.93 13.95 -3.33
C GLY A 18 -16.08 13.45 -2.17
N ALA A 19 -15.92 14.31 -1.15
CA ALA A 19 -15.07 14.00 -0.01
C ALA A 19 -15.49 12.72 0.72
N ASP A 20 -16.80 12.54 0.98
CA ASP A 20 -17.31 11.39 1.70
C ASP A 20 -17.06 10.08 0.92
N LYS A 21 -17.32 10.08 -0.39
CA LYS A 21 -17.08 8.92 -1.23
C LYS A 21 -15.60 8.59 -1.31
N SER A 22 -14.74 9.60 -1.36
CA SER A 22 -13.29 9.43 -1.41
C SER A 22 -12.78 8.78 -0.13
N VAL A 23 -13.26 9.20 1.03
CA VAL A 23 -12.90 8.61 2.32
C VAL A 23 -13.42 7.17 2.42
N GLN A 24 -14.64 6.91 1.96
CA GLN A 24 -15.20 5.56 1.94
C GLN A 24 -14.35 4.61 1.10
N GLN A 25 -13.88 5.05 -0.06
CA GLN A 25 -13.01 4.23 -0.91
C GLN A 25 -11.65 3.98 -0.26
N ALA A 26 -11.09 5.00 0.38
CA ALA A 26 -9.83 4.87 1.10
C ALA A 26 -9.95 3.86 2.25
N GLN A 27 -11.02 3.96 3.03
CA GLN A 27 -11.29 3.02 4.13
C GLN A 27 -11.48 1.60 3.60
N ALA A 28 -12.25 1.44 2.52
CA ALA A 28 -12.45 0.12 1.91
C ALA A 28 -11.15 -0.51 1.44
N MET A 29 -10.24 0.29 0.89
CA MET A 29 -8.92 -0.21 0.48
C MET A 29 -8.10 -0.68 1.67
N LEU A 30 -8.07 0.07 2.75
CA LEU A 30 -7.37 -0.35 3.98
C LEU A 30 -7.99 -1.62 4.55
N ASP A 31 -9.31 -1.71 4.57
CA ASP A 31 -10.02 -2.91 5.03
C ASP A 31 -9.64 -4.12 4.17
N GLN A 32 -9.62 -3.96 2.86
CA GLN A 32 -9.26 -5.03 1.94
C GLN A 32 -7.84 -5.52 2.15
N LEU A 33 -6.91 -4.61 2.41
CA LEU A 33 -5.51 -4.96 2.66
C LEU A 33 -5.28 -5.55 4.06
N GLY A 34 -6.30 -5.56 4.91
CA GLY A 34 -6.18 -6.09 6.27
C GLY A 34 -5.52 -5.13 7.25
N HIS A 35 -5.54 -3.83 6.96
CA HIS A 35 -4.87 -2.81 7.76
C HIS A 35 -5.80 -1.65 8.13
N ALA A 36 -7.08 -1.96 8.39
CA ALA A 36 -8.07 -0.94 8.76
C ALA A 36 -7.65 -0.12 9.99
N GLU A 37 -6.88 -0.71 10.89
CA GLU A 37 -6.47 -0.10 12.16
C GLU A 37 -5.58 1.13 11.98
N ILE A 38 -4.94 1.30 10.82
CA ILE A 38 -4.05 2.45 10.60
C ILE A 38 -4.79 3.69 10.08
N ALA A 39 -6.07 3.60 9.81
CA ALA A 39 -6.83 4.64 9.10
C ALA A 39 -6.64 6.05 9.68
N LEU A 40 -6.63 6.16 10.99
CA LEU A 40 -6.55 7.46 11.67
C LEU A 40 -5.14 7.84 12.09
N LEU A 41 -4.14 7.00 11.83
CA LEU A 41 -2.75 7.31 12.16
C LEU A 41 -2.21 8.39 11.21
N ARG A 42 -1.41 9.29 11.77
CA ARG A 42 -0.67 10.30 11.01
C ARG A 42 0.76 9.82 10.82
N ASP A 43 1.45 10.34 9.80
CA ASP A 43 2.77 9.88 9.42
C ASP A 43 3.76 9.75 10.59
N PRO A 44 3.88 10.74 11.51
CA PRO A 44 4.83 10.60 12.62
C PRO A 44 4.56 9.40 13.54
N ASP A 45 3.32 8.91 13.57
CA ASP A 45 2.90 7.82 14.45
C ASP A 45 2.93 6.45 13.75
N MET A 46 3.31 6.42 12.47
CA MET A 46 3.35 5.20 11.68
C MET A 46 4.70 4.50 11.77
N THR A 47 4.65 3.17 11.80
CA THR A 47 5.83 2.33 11.55
C THR A 47 6.18 2.37 10.04
N PRO A 48 7.39 1.93 9.64
CA PRO A 48 7.73 1.83 8.22
C PRO A 48 6.76 0.99 7.41
N SER A 49 6.33 -0.17 7.94
CA SER A 49 5.37 -1.03 7.25
C SER A 49 4.00 -0.34 7.10
N GLN A 50 3.56 0.42 8.09
CA GLN A 50 2.29 1.16 8.01
C GLN A 50 2.37 2.29 6.96
N ARG A 51 3.50 2.97 6.86
CA ARG A 51 3.72 3.96 5.79
C ARG A 51 3.70 3.31 4.42
N PHE A 52 4.30 2.13 4.30
CA PHE A 52 4.28 1.37 3.05
C PHE A 52 2.85 1.01 2.64
N VAL A 53 2.04 0.50 3.58
CA VAL A 53 0.64 0.17 3.32
C VAL A 53 -0.14 1.39 2.83
N THR A 54 0.07 2.55 3.43
CA THR A 54 -0.58 3.80 3.00
C THR A 54 -0.21 4.16 1.57
N LYS A 55 1.07 4.09 1.22
CA LYS A 55 1.55 4.37 -0.15
C LYS A 55 1.01 3.34 -1.14
N LEU A 56 0.99 2.08 -0.76
CA LEU A 56 0.47 1.00 -1.59
C LEU A 56 -1.03 1.21 -1.86
N ALA A 57 -1.80 1.55 -0.84
CA ALA A 57 -3.24 1.81 -0.99
C ALA A 57 -3.50 2.95 -1.97
N ARG A 58 -2.70 4.01 -1.91
CA ARG A 58 -2.79 5.12 -2.86
C ARG A 58 -2.55 4.63 -4.30
N ALA A 59 -1.52 3.81 -4.48
CA ALA A 59 -1.19 3.27 -5.80
C ALA A 59 -2.28 2.35 -6.33
N LEU A 60 -2.83 1.49 -5.47
CA LEU A 60 -3.87 0.53 -5.86
C LEU A 60 -5.19 1.22 -6.25
N ILE A 61 -5.54 2.30 -5.60
CA ILE A 61 -6.75 3.05 -5.92
C ILE A 61 -6.70 3.64 -7.33
N LEU A 62 -5.49 3.93 -7.84
CA LEU A 62 -5.33 4.39 -9.22
C LEU A 62 -5.70 3.33 -10.25
N LYS A 63 -5.75 2.06 -9.87
CA LYS A 63 -6.13 0.93 -10.73
C LYS A 63 -5.30 0.83 -12.00
N ARG A 64 -4.03 1.16 -11.91
CA ARG A 64 -3.12 1.00 -13.03
C ARG A 64 -2.81 -0.48 -13.23
N PRO A 65 -2.56 -0.92 -14.48
CA PRO A 65 -2.33 -2.34 -14.77
C PRO A 65 -1.01 -2.87 -14.21
N ARG A 66 -0.09 -1.97 -13.86
CA ARG A 66 1.26 -2.35 -13.42
C ARG A 66 1.65 -1.56 -12.17
N LEU A 67 2.08 -2.28 -11.15
CA LEU A 67 2.64 -1.72 -9.93
C LEU A 67 4.11 -2.10 -9.82
N VAL A 68 4.97 -1.11 -9.62
CA VAL A 68 6.41 -1.32 -9.46
C VAL A 68 6.82 -0.99 -8.04
N ILE A 69 7.50 -1.93 -7.39
CA ILE A 69 8.07 -1.74 -6.05
C ILE A 69 9.59 -1.85 -6.20
N ASP A 70 10.30 -0.76 -5.95
CA ASP A 70 11.74 -0.69 -6.11
C ASP A 70 12.41 -0.76 -4.74
N ARG A 71 13.30 -1.73 -4.55
CA ARG A 71 14.11 -1.93 -3.35
C ARG A 71 13.26 -1.82 -2.06
N PRO A 72 12.31 -2.75 -1.89
CA PRO A 72 11.38 -2.67 -0.76
C PRO A 72 12.04 -2.69 0.61
N GLY A 73 13.24 -3.28 0.75
CA GLY A 73 13.96 -3.31 2.01
C GLY A 73 14.30 -1.92 2.55
N ALA A 74 14.44 -0.91 1.67
CA ALA A 74 14.68 0.46 2.10
C ALA A 74 13.45 1.07 2.80
N MET A 75 12.25 0.59 2.47
CA MET A 75 11.00 1.08 3.05
C MET A 75 10.50 0.17 4.18
N LEU A 76 10.70 -1.15 4.04
CA LEU A 76 10.14 -2.17 4.92
C LEU A 76 11.21 -2.82 5.78
N TYR A 77 11.94 -2.01 6.55
CA TYR A 77 13.01 -2.53 7.40
C TYR A 77 12.53 -3.03 8.78
N ASP A 78 11.23 -2.94 9.06
CA ASP A 78 10.62 -3.39 10.32
C ASP A 78 9.92 -4.75 10.22
N VAL A 79 9.85 -5.34 9.01
CA VAL A 79 9.16 -6.61 8.78
C VAL A 79 9.95 -7.47 7.79
N PRO A 80 9.72 -8.82 7.74
CA PRO A 80 10.23 -9.65 6.65
C PRO A 80 9.48 -9.31 5.37
N TYR A 81 10.03 -8.39 4.58
CA TYR A 81 9.29 -7.70 3.54
C TYR A 81 8.80 -8.59 2.38
N PRO A 82 9.50 -9.65 1.94
CA PRO A 82 8.94 -10.47 0.85
C PRO A 82 7.63 -11.15 1.25
N VAL A 83 7.56 -11.66 2.47
CA VAL A 83 6.33 -12.27 3.01
C VAL A 83 5.24 -11.23 3.17
N PHE A 84 5.58 -10.07 3.70
CA PHE A 84 4.64 -8.97 3.92
C PHE A 84 4.02 -8.49 2.60
N ILE A 85 4.84 -8.29 1.57
CA ILE A 85 4.36 -7.87 0.25
C ILE A 85 3.47 -8.95 -0.36
N ARG A 86 3.85 -10.21 -0.22
CA ARG A 86 3.06 -11.34 -0.74
C ARG A 86 1.67 -11.40 -0.09
N GLN A 87 1.60 -11.16 1.21
CA GLN A 87 0.32 -11.10 1.94
C GLN A 87 -0.54 -9.94 1.44
N LEU A 88 0.04 -8.76 1.25
CA LEU A 88 -0.68 -7.61 0.72
C LEU A 88 -1.19 -7.88 -0.70
N ALA A 89 -0.39 -8.50 -1.55
CA ALA A 89 -0.79 -8.84 -2.91
C ALA A 89 -1.97 -9.79 -2.92
N ALA A 90 -1.96 -10.80 -2.04
CA ALA A 90 -3.08 -11.73 -1.90
C ALA A 90 -4.35 -11.01 -1.45
N GLN A 91 -4.25 -10.10 -0.49
CA GLN A 91 -5.39 -9.32 0.01
C GLN A 91 -5.92 -8.34 -1.03
N ALA A 92 -5.05 -7.79 -1.86
CA ALA A 92 -5.44 -6.84 -2.90
C ALA A 92 -6.17 -7.50 -4.07
N GLY A 93 -6.13 -8.82 -4.19
CA GLY A 93 -6.81 -9.55 -5.26
C GLY A 93 -6.06 -9.61 -6.58
N MET A 94 -4.85 -9.11 -6.64
CA MET A 94 -3.94 -9.23 -7.80
C MET A 94 -4.60 -8.86 -9.14
N THR A 95 -5.27 -7.72 -9.20
CA THR A 95 -5.95 -7.28 -10.43
C THR A 95 -5.01 -6.77 -11.52
N GLY A 96 -3.73 -6.66 -11.24
CA GLY A 96 -2.71 -6.22 -12.18
C GLY A 96 -1.42 -6.96 -11.94
N THR A 97 -0.36 -6.49 -12.58
CA THR A 97 0.98 -7.06 -12.44
C THR A 97 1.77 -6.27 -11.40
N TRP A 98 2.30 -6.98 -10.42
CA TRP A 98 3.23 -6.42 -9.44
C TRP A 98 4.64 -6.84 -9.80
N GLU A 99 5.53 -5.87 -9.93
CA GLU A 99 6.94 -6.12 -10.22
C GLU A 99 7.78 -5.56 -9.07
N ILE A 100 8.71 -6.40 -8.59
CA ILE A 100 9.62 -6.01 -7.51
C ILE A 100 11.03 -5.98 -8.08
N PHE A 101 11.68 -4.82 -7.97
CA PHE A 101 13.09 -4.67 -8.31
C PHE A 101 13.90 -4.61 -7.02
N ASP A 102 14.89 -5.47 -6.90
CA ASP A 102 15.71 -5.56 -5.70
C ASP A 102 17.14 -5.93 -6.09
N PHE A 103 18.06 -5.78 -5.15
CA PHE A 103 19.44 -6.21 -5.34
C PHE A 103 19.52 -7.73 -5.47
N SER A 104 20.45 -8.21 -6.30
CA SER A 104 20.61 -9.65 -6.54
C SER A 104 20.94 -10.43 -5.27
N TRP A 105 21.64 -9.82 -4.31
CA TRP A 105 21.98 -10.49 -3.05
C TRP A 105 20.78 -10.71 -2.12
N ASN A 106 19.63 -10.10 -2.41
CA ASN A 106 18.41 -10.31 -1.66
C ASN A 106 17.53 -11.41 -2.27
N GLN A 107 17.95 -12.04 -3.36
CA GLN A 107 17.15 -13.03 -4.08
C GLN A 107 16.70 -14.19 -3.18
N ALA A 108 17.56 -14.64 -2.28
CA ALA A 108 17.25 -15.75 -1.38
C ALA A 108 16.06 -15.44 -0.45
N LEU A 109 15.83 -14.18 -0.13
CA LEU A 109 14.72 -13.77 0.73
C LEU A 109 13.35 -14.05 0.09
N TYR A 110 13.29 -14.04 -1.25
CA TYR A 110 12.05 -14.27 -2.01
C TYR A 110 11.76 -15.75 -2.23
N GLN A 111 12.71 -16.60 -1.94
CA GLN A 111 12.60 -18.05 -2.16
C GLN A 111 12.18 -18.83 -0.91
N ALA A 112 12.10 -18.14 0.20
CA ALA A 112 11.74 -18.73 1.48
C ALA A 112 10.25 -19.05 1.60
#